data_523ed76f374651aff02ac66b44272a61
#
_entry.id   523ed76f374651aff02ac66b44272a61
#
_cell.length_a   1.000
_cell.length_b   1.000
_cell.length_c   1.000
_cell.angle_alpha   90.00
_cell.angle_beta   90.00
_cell.angle_gamma   90.00
#
_symmetry.space_group_name_H-M   'P 1'
#
loop_
_entity.id
_entity.type
_entity.pdbx_description
1 polymer ?
#
loop_
_entity_poly.entity_id
_entity_poly.type
_entity_poly.pdbx_seq_one_letter_code
_entity_poly.pdbx_strand_id
1 'polypeptide(L)'
;LLALLVLVFWHGLRMGWWPLPVEHLPDPDYWLTRGGLDVYRVRVLGEWWRTATALTLHADSLHLFSNLLFGAPFLILIARRLGLGLALGLTLLAGIMGNTLNALYRPLDHTSVGFSTSLFGMVGILCADIAVRDNGHGFKRRVLLPLAAGLALLAMLGAEGERTDY
;
A
#
# COMPACT_ATOMS: atom_id res chain seq x y z
N LEU A 1 10.13 -12.04 -14.17
CA LEU A 1 8.93 -12.78 -13.80
C LEU A 1 9.23 -13.83 -12.70
N LEU A 2 10.22 -14.74 -12.91
CA LEU A 2 10.55 -15.78 -11.93
C LEU A 2 10.88 -15.22 -10.54
N ALA A 3 11.71 -14.18 -10.46
CA ALA A 3 12.05 -13.53 -9.19
C ALA A 3 10.82 -12.98 -8.46
N LEU A 4 9.86 -12.41 -9.17
CA LEU A 4 8.61 -11.92 -8.60
C LEU A 4 7.78 -13.08 -8.04
N LEU A 5 7.65 -14.18 -8.78
CA LEU A 5 6.94 -15.38 -8.33
C LEU A 5 7.59 -15.98 -7.07
N VAL A 6 8.92 -16.04 -7.02
CA VAL A 6 9.67 -16.50 -5.84
C VAL A 6 9.41 -15.58 -4.64
N LEU A 7 9.42 -14.26 -4.84
CA LEU A 7 9.15 -13.30 -3.76
C LEU A 7 7.71 -13.41 -3.25
N VAL A 8 6.72 -13.53 -4.14
CA VAL A 8 5.30 -13.73 -3.77
C VAL A 8 5.11 -15.03 -3.02
N PHE A 9 5.72 -16.12 -3.50
CA PHE A 9 5.67 -17.41 -2.84
C PHE A 9 6.33 -17.36 -1.46
N TRP A 10 7.53 -16.78 -1.36
CA TRP A 10 8.23 -16.59 -0.09
C TRP A 10 7.43 -15.75 0.89
N HIS A 11 6.83 -14.64 0.40
CA HIS A 11 5.97 -13.81 1.21
C HIS A 11 4.76 -14.60 1.74
N GLY A 12 4.07 -15.35 0.88
CA GLY A 12 2.95 -16.20 1.26
C GLY A 12 3.30 -17.29 2.27
N LEU A 13 4.50 -17.88 2.16
CA LEU A 13 5.03 -18.80 3.18
C LEU A 13 5.19 -18.12 4.53
N ARG A 14 5.78 -16.91 4.52
CA ARG A 14 6.02 -16.14 5.76
C ARG A 14 4.73 -15.68 6.41
N MET A 15 3.70 -15.39 5.63
CA MET A 15 2.37 -14.98 6.11
C MET A 15 1.44 -16.15 6.42
N GLY A 16 1.91 -17.41 6.28
CA GLY A 16 1.10 -18.59 6.58
C GLY A 16 -0.03 -18.88 5.60
N TRP A 17 -0.01 -18.30 4.40
CA TRP A 17 -1.08 -18.49 3.41
C TRP A 17 -1.05 -19.89 2.76
N TRP A 18 0.07 -20.59 2.83
CA TRP A 18 0.24 -21.93 2.27
C TRP A 18 0.23 -22.96 3.39
N PRO A 19 -0.61 -23.99 3.30
CA PRO A 19 -0.70 -25.04 4.30
C PRO A 19 0.48 -26.02 4.16
N LEU A 20 1.71 -25.55 4.30
CA LEU A 20 2.88 -26.40 4.34
C LEU A 20 3.19 -26.77 5.79
N PRO A 21 3.45 -28.04 6.09
CA PRO A 21 3.83 -28.49 7.42
C PRO A 21 5.29 -28.09 7.69
N VAL A 22 5.56 -26.81 7.82
CA VAL A 22 6.88 -26.31 8.19
C VAL A 22 6.81 -25.91 9.66
N GLU A 23 7.28 -26.79 10.50
CA GLU A 23 7.23 -26.74 11.97
C GLU A 23 7.86 -25.47 12.59
N HIS A 24 8.48 -24.60 11.78
CA HIS A 24 9.27 -23.45 12.24
C HIS A 24 8.87 -22.12 11.60
N LEU A 25 7.76 -22.06 10.86
CA LEU A 25 7.25 -20.78 10.39
C LEU A 25 6.51 -20.06 11.54
N PRO A 26 6.75 -18.75 11.72
CA PRO A 26 5.99 -17.98 12.69
C PRO A 26 4.50 -18.05 12.35
N ASP A 27 3.66 -17.97 13.41
CA ASP A 27 2.24 -17.75 13.30
C ASP A 27 1.96 -16.61 12.28
N PRO A 28 0.96 -16.73 11.40
CA PRO A 28 0.55 -15.64 10.49
C PRO A 28 0.41 -14.29 11.22
N ASP A 29 -0.14 -14.29 12.42
CA ASP A 29 -0.30 -13.10 13.25
C ASP A 29 1.03 -12.51 13.75
N TYR A 30 2.10 -13.29 13.76
CA TYR A 30 3.41 -12.83 14.22
C TYR A 30 3.91 -11.60 13.46
N TRP A 31 3.80 -11.61 12.13
CA TRP A 31 4.25 -10.49 11.30
C TRP A 31 3.27 -9.32 11.34
N LEU A 32 1.98 -9.61 11.35
CA LEU A 32 0.93 -8.59 11.44
C LEU A 32 1.04 -7.82 12.76
N THR A 33 1.18 -8.52 13.87
CA THR A 33 1.32 -7.87 15.19
C THR A 33 2.63 -7.11 15.36
N ARG A 34 3.72 -7.54 14.72
CA ARG A 34 5.03 -6.87 14.84
C ARG A 34 5.24 -5.74 13.86
N GLY A 35 4.67 -5.78 12.68
CA GLY A 35 4.95 -4.83 11.59
C GLY A 35 3.75 -4.08 11.06
N GLY A 36 2.52 -4.51 11.36
CA GLY A 36 1.30 -3.82 10.96
C GLY A 36 1.19 -2.43 11.60
N LEU A 37 0.47 -1.54 10.93
CA LEU A 37 0.10 -0.25 11.50
C LEU A 37 -0.89 -0.50 12.63
N ASP A 38 -0.50 -0.19 13.83
CA ASP A 38 -1.29 -0.21 15.05
C ASP A 38 -1.22 1.20 15.63
N VAL A 39 -2.35 1.89 15.64
CA VAL A 39 -2.39 3.31 16.01
C VAL A 39 -1.99 3.52 17.46
N TYR A 40 -2.38 2.63 18.38
CA TYR A 40 -1.95 2.70 19.77
C TYR A 40 -0.43 2.58 19.89
N ARG A 41 0.16 1.59 19.22
CA ARG A 41 1.62 1.37 19.26
C ARG A 41 2.39 2.52 18.64
N VAL A 42 1.89 3.11 17.55
CA VAL A 42 2.54 4.26 16.92
C VAL A 42 2.44 5.49 17.81
N ARG A 43 1.24 5.86 18.27
CA ARG A 43 1.01 7.13 18.98
C ARG A 43 1.41 7.09 20.43
N VAL A 44 1.22 5.97 21.12
CA VAL A 44 1.44 5.85 22.57
C VAL A 44 2.81 5.24 22.88
N LEU A 45 3.20 4.18 22.13
CA LEU A 45 4.47 3.50 22.36
C LEU A 45 5.62 4.05 21.50
N GLY A 46 5.36 4.96 20.54
CA GLY A 46 6.37 5.58 19.71
C GLY A 46 6.92 4.68 18.59
N GLU A 47 6.22 3.60 18.22
CA GLU A 47 6.66 2.63 17.21
C GLU A 47 6.41 3.13 15.77
N TRP A 48 6.97 4.31 15.42
CA TRP A 48 6.73 4.98 14.14
C TRP A 48 7.21 4.20 12.90
N TRP A 49 8.14 3.27 13.05
CA TRP A 49 8.58 2.40 11.94
C TRP A 49 7.43 1.59 11.32
N ARG A 50 6.34 1.38 12.06
CA ARG A 50 5.14 0.68 11.59
C ARG A 50 4.48 1.37 10.41
N THR A 51 4.65 2.68 10.27
CA THR A 51 4.14 3.42 9.11
C THR A 51 4.79 2.97 7.80
N ALA A 52 6.02 2.49 7.86
CA ALA A 52 6.74 1.92 6.72
C ALA A 52 6.54 0.41 6.60
N THR A 53 6.69 -0.34 7.71
CA THR A 53 6.64 -1.81 7.65
C THR A 53 5.25 -2.34 7.28
N ALA A 54 4.19 -1.66 7.67
CA ALA A 54 2.82 -2.02 7.30
C ALA A 54 2.60 -2.08 5.78
N LEU A 55 3.33 -1.27 5.00
CA LEU A 55 3.25 -1.28 3.53
C LEU A 55 3.75 -2.59 2.91
N THR A 56 4.56 -3.35 3.62
CA THR A 56 5.16 -4.61 3.14
C THR A 56 4.36 -5.85 3.55
N LEU A 57 3.38 -5.69 4.42
CA LEU A 57 2.56 -6.78 4.93
C LEU A 57 1.20 -6.81 4.23
N HIS A 58 0.62 -8.00 4.11
CA HIS A 58 -0.69 -8.20 3.50
C HIS A 58 -1.45 -9.25 4.31
N ALA A 59 -2.74 -9.02 4.53
CA ALA A 59 -3.60 -9.93 5.29
C ALA A 59 -3.72 -11.30 4.59
N ASP A 60 -3.83 -11.30 3.26
CA ASP A 60 -4.00 -12.50 2.45
C ASP A 60 -3.42 -12.34 1.04
N SER A 61 -3.44 -13.46 0.29
CA SER A 61 -2.91 -13.51 -1.08
C SER A 61 -3.71 -12.66 -2.07
N LEU A 62 -5.02 -12.53 -1.88
CA LEU A 62 -5.87 -11.72 -2.75
C LEU A 62 -5.55 -10.22 -2.56
N HIS A 63 -5.32 -9.81 -1.32
CA HIS A 63 -4.89 -8.44 -0.98
C HIS A 63 -3.53 -8.12 -1.62
N LEU A 64 -2.55 -9.03 -1.53
CA LEU A 64 -1.27 -8.85 -2.24
C LEU A 64 -1.45 -8.76 -3.75
N PHE A 65 -2.24 -9.69 -4.32
CA PHE A 65 -2.45 -9.75 -5.77
C PHE A 65 -3.14 -8.48 -6.30
N SER A 66 -4.16 -7.99 -5.61
CA SER A 66 -4.84 -6.73 -5.99
C SER A 66 -3.90 -5.53 -5.91
N ASN A 67 -3.08 -5.42 -4.87
CA ASN A 67 -2.07 -4.38 -4.78
C ASN A 67 -1.04 -4.44 -5.94
N LEU A 68 -0.61 -5.63 -6.33
CA LEU A 68 0.29 -5.79 -7.49
C LEU A 68 -0.40 -5.46 -8.81
N LEU A 69 -1.63 -5.96 -9.00
CA LEU A 69 -2.40 -5.76 -10.23
C LEU A 69 -2.66 -4.28 -10.50
N PHE A 70 -3.09 -3.55 -9.48
CA PHE A 70 -3.38 -2.12 -9.61
C PHE A 70 -2.14 -1.25 -9.45
N GLY A 71 -1.19 -1.63 -8.61
CA GLY A 71 0.01 -0.83 -8.33
C GLY A 71 1.05 -0.85 -9.44
N ALA A 72 1.26 -2.01 -10.08
CA ALA A 72 2.30 -2.12 -11.11
C ALA A 72 2.09 -1.18 -12.31
N PRO A 73 0.88 -1.03 -12.89
CA PRO A 73 0.65 -0.06 -13.96
C PRO A 73 0.98 1.38 -13.55
N PHE A 74 0.55 1.82 -12.36
CA PHE A 74 0.84 3.17 -11.88
C PHE A 74 2.34 3.37 -11.65
N LEU A 75 3.01 2.41 -11.01
CA LEU A 75 4.46 2.48 -10.80
C LEU A 75 5.23 2.55 -12.13
N ILE A 76 4.85 1.74 -13.13
CA ILE A 76 5.45 1.78 -14.46
C ILE A 76 5.24 3.15 -15.11
N LEU A 77 4.05 3.72 -15.02
CA LEU A 77 3.76 5.05 -15.58
C LEU A 77 4.61 6.13 -14.91
N ILE A 78 4.73 6.11 -13.58
CA ILE A 78 5.58 7.06 -12.84
C ILE A 78 7.05 6.85 -13.21
N ALA A 79 7.52 5.60 -13.26
CA ALA A 79 8.90 5.28 -13.59
C ALA A 79 9.30 5.70 -15.00
N ARG A 80 8.38 5.60 -15.97
CA ARG A 80 8.60 6.10 -17.33
C ARG A 80 8.70 7.63 -17.42
N ARG A 81 8.11 8.33 -16.48
CA ARG A 81 8.09 9.80 -16.44
C ARG A 81 9.20 10.42 -15.62
N LEU A 82 9.49 9.83 -14.45
CA LEU A 82 10.39 10.38 -13.45
C LEU A 82 11.67 9.57 -13.26
N GLY A 83 11.75 8.39 -13.88
CA GLY A 83 12.81 7.41 -13.62
C GLY A 83 12.48 6.50 -12.44
N LEU A 84 13.04 5.28 -12.44
CA LEU A 84 12.70 4.22 -11.50
C LEU A 84 13.00 4.61 -10.03
N GLY A 85 14.14 5.25 -9.78
CA GLY A 85 14.55 5.63 -8.43
C GLY A 85 13.58 6.61 -7.77
N LEU A 86 13.19 7.68 -8.50
CA LEU A 86 12.21 8.64 -8.00
C LEU A 86 10.82 8.02 -7.87
N ALA A 87 10.41 7.17 -8.81
CA ALA A 87 9.13 6.49 -8.75
C ALA A 87 9.01 5.65 -7.47
N LEU A 88 10.00 4.83 -7.17
CA LEU A 88 10.01 4.01 -5.95
C LEU A 88 10.08 4.87 -4.69
N GLY A 89 10.98 5.85 -4.66
CA GLY A 89 11.15 6.74 -3.50
C GLY A 89 9.89 7.53 -3.17
N LEU A 90 9.28 8.17 -4.17
CA LEU A 90 8.05 8.94 -3.98
C LEU A 90 6.86 8.06 -3.60
N THR A 91 6.74 6.87 -4.19
CA THR A 91 5.68 5.91 -3.85
C THR A 91 5.79 5.45 -2.40
N LEU A 92 7.00 5.09 -1.96
CA LEU A 92 7.25 4.70 -0.58
C LEU A 92 6.97 5.85 0.40
N LEU A 93 7.49 7.03 0.09
CA LEU A 93 7.28 8.23 0.91
C LEU A 93 5.78 8.57 1.04
N ALA A 94 5.05 8.53 -0.06
CA ALA A 94 3.60 8.78 -0.05
C ALA A 94 2.84 7.76 0.81
N GLY A 95 3.22 6.48 0.75
CA GLY A 95 2.66 5.44 1.61
C GLY A 95 2.95 5.67 3.10
N ILE A 96 4.21 5.98 3.44
CA ILE A 96 4.61 6.29 4.82
C ILE A 96 3.85 7.52 5.35
N MET A 97 3.75 8.58 4.55
CA MET A 97 2.99 9.79 4.92
C MET A 97 1.51 9.48 5.11
N GLY A 98 0.90 8.69 4.23
CA GLY A 98 -0.50 8.28 4.36
C GLY A 98 -0.74 7.44 5.63
N ASN A 99 0.14 6.48 5.92
CA ASN A 99 0.07 5.71 7.17
C ASN A 99 0.32 6.59 8.42
N THR A 100 1.18 7.60 8.30
CA THR A 100 1.38 8.59 9.37
C THR A 100 0.09 9.38 9.63
N LEU A 101 -0.60 9.82 8.57
CA LEU A 101 -1.90 10.48 8.72
C LEU A 101 -2.94 9.54 9.34
N ASN A 102 -3.01 8.28 8.92
CA ASN A 102 -3.86 7.28 9.57
C ASN A 102 -3.54 7.17 11.07
N ALA A 103 -2.26 7.06 11.43
CA ALA A 103 -1.85 6.99 12.82
C ALA A 103 -2.22 8.25 13.63
N LEU A 104 -2.26 9.43 13.02
CA LEU A 104 -2.61 10.68 13.70
C LEU A 104 -4.13 10.86 13.88
N TYR A 105 -4.94 10.43 12.92
CA TYR A 105 -6.37 10.77 12.86
C TYR A 105 -7.32 9.61 13.14
N ARG A 106 -6.87 8.35 13.01
CA ARG A 106 -7.72 7.18 13.30
C ARG A 106 -7.81 6.90 14.80
N PRO A 107 -8.87 6.21 15.26
CA PRO A 107 -8.99 5.74 16.65
C PRO A 107 -7.81 4.86 17.08
N LEU A 108 -7.58 4.73 18.39
CA LEU A 108 -6.42 3.98 18.91
C LEU A 108 -6.47 2.47 18.66
N ASP A 109 -7.65 1.92 18.48
CA ASP A 109 -7.91 0.50 18.18
C ASP A 109 -7.76 0.17 16.68
N HIS A 110 -7.54 1.19 15.83
CA HIS A 110 -7.38 0.97 14.39
C HIS A 110 -6.06 0.29 14.06
N THR A 111 -6.15 -0.79 13.28
CA THR A 111 -5.01 -1.50 12.71
C THR A 111 -5.16 -1.58 11.18
N SER A 112 -4.04 -1.59 10.46
CA SER A 112 -4.05 -1.79 9.01
C SER A 112 -2.73 -2.32 8.49
N VAL A 113 -2.78 -2.99 7.34
CA VAL A 113 -1.64 -3.49 6.58
C VAL A 113 -1.91 -3.35 5.09
N GLY A 114 -0.85 -3.35 4.30
CA GLY A 114 -0.95 -3.37 2.85
C GLY A 114 -0.35 -2.17 2.16
N PHE A 115 -0.05 -2.35 0.89
CA PHE A 115 0.53 -1.34 0.01
C PHE A 115 -0.52 -0.34 -0.53
N SER A 116 -1.80 -0.54 -0.21
CA SER A 116 -2.92 0.26 -0.74
C SER A 116 -2.76 1.77 -0.49
N THR A 117 -2.24 2.17 0.66
CA THR A 117 -1.96 3.58 0.96
C THR A 117 -0.97 4.19 -0.04
N SER A 118 0.05 3.43 -0.46
CA SER A 118 0.96 3.86 -1.52
C SER A 118 0.29 3.93 -2.89
N LEU A 119 -0.71 3.09 -3.19
CA LEU A 119 -1.47 3.16 -4.44
C LEU A 119 -2.16 4.52 -4.58
N PHE A 120 -2.83 5.00 -3.54
CA PHE A 120 -3.42 6.34 -3.54
C PHE A 120 -2.38 7.43 -3.71
N GLY A 121 -1.22 7.28 -3.06
CA GLY A 121 -0.08 8.17 -3.25
C GLY A 121 0.40 8.22 -4.70
N MET A 122 0.49 7.06 -5.38
CA MET A 122 0.85 7.00 -6.81
C MET A 122 -0.12 7.76 -7.72
N VAL A 123 -1.42 7.66 -7.45
CA VAL A 123 -2.43 8.46 -8.16
C VAL A 123 -2.18 9.94 -7.97
N GLY A 124 -1.92 10.37 -6.73
CA GLY A 124 -1.58 11.75 -6.41
C GLY A 124 -0.33 12.24 -7.13
N ILE A 125 0.74 11.43 -7.18
CA ILE A 125 1.98 11.74 -7.89
C ILE A 125 1.72 11.93 -9.39
N LEU A 126 0.94 11.04 -10.02
CA LEU A 126 0.58 11.15 -11.43
C LEU A 126 -0.26 12.40 -11.71
N CYS A 127 -1.22 12.71 -10.85
CA CYS A 127 -2.02 13.93 -10.97
C CYS A 127 -1.14 15.19 -10.84
N ALA A 128 -0.20 15.21 -9.90
CA ALA A 128 0.72 16.32 -9.73
C ALA A 128 1.67 16.49 -10.93
N ASP A 129 2.25 15.38 -11.45
CA ASP A 129 3.11 15.42 -12.64
C ASP A 129 2.34 15.95 -13.87
N ILE A 130 1.10 15.52 -14.05
CA ILE A 130 0.26 16.03 -15.14
C ILE A 130 -0.04 17.52 -14.94
N ALA A 131 -0.37 17.93 -13.72
CA ALA A 131 -0.68 19.32 -13.40
C ALA A 131 0.49 20.27 -13.68
N VAL A 132 1.72 19.85 -13.36
CA VAL A 132 2.93 20.65 -13.56
C VAL A 132 3.31 20.74 -15.07
N ARG A 133 3.09 19.67 -15.83
CA ARG A 133 3.50 19.61 -17.25
C ARG A 133 2.46 20.16 -18.22
N ASP A 134 1.21 20.26 -17.82
CA ASP A 134 0.12 20.69 -18.70
C ASP A 134 -0.04 22.22 -18.64
N ASN A 135 0.39 22.90 -19.72
CA ASN A 135 0.27 24.36 -19.88
C ASN A 135 -1.20 24.83 -20.11
N GLY A 136 -2.17 24.16 -19.49
CA GLY A 136 -3.57 24.62 -19.50
C GLY A 136 -4.50 24.03 -20.55
N HIS A 137 -4.00 23.23 -21.51
CA HIS A 137 -4.81 22.62 -22.56
C HIS A 137 -5.19 21.17 -22.19
N GLY A 138 -6.39 20.98 -21.64
CA GLY A 138 -6.91 19.65 -21.33
C GLY A 138 -6.69 19.17 -19.88
N PHE A 139 -6.19 20.04 -19.01
CA PHE A 139 -5.94 19.78 -17.58
C PHE A 139 -7.07 19.03 -16.89
N LYS A 140 -8.32 19.50 -17.01
CA LYS A 140 -9.48 18.90 -16.34
C LYS A 140 -9.64 17.42 -16.67
N ARG A 141 -9.61 17.04 -17.95
CA ARG A 141 -9.82 15.64 -18.38
C ARG A 141 -8.68 14.72 -17.97
N ARG A 142 -7.43 15.21 -18.04
CA ARG A 142 -6.23 14.43 -17.75
C ARG A 142 -6.01 14.22 -16.25
N VAL A 143 -6.46 15.16 -15.41
CA VAL A 143 -6.42 15.04 -13.95
C VAL A 143 -7.63 14.26 -13.44
N LEU A 144 -8.83 14.48 -14.02
CA LEU A 144 -10.06 13.80 -13.58
C LEU A 144 -9.98 12.29 -13.79
N LEU A 145 -9.34 11.78 -14.83
CA LEU A 145 -9.27 10.34 -15.07
C LEU A 145 -8.45 9.59 -14.01
N PRO A 146 -7.21 10.01 -13.64
CA PRO A 146 -6.48 9.42 -12.52
C PRO A 146 -7.20 9.60 -11.18
N LEU A 147 -7.82 10.74 -10.92
CA LEU A 147 -8.60 10.98 -9.71
C LEU A 147 -9.81 10.03 -9.64
N ALA A 148 -10.56 9.88 -10.72
CA ALA A 148 -11.68 8.96 -10.77
C ALA A 148 -11.24 7.50 -10.57
N ALA A 149 -10.11 7.10 -11.16
CA ALA A 149 -9.51 5.79 -10.94
C ALA A 149 -9.08 5.61 -9.48
N GLY A 150 -8.48 6.63 -8.87
CA GLY A 150 -8.12 6.64 -7.45
C GLY A 150 -9.33 6.52 -6.54
N LEU A 151 -10.40 7.28 -6.81
CA LEU A 151 -11.65 7.20 -6.06
C LEU A 151 -12.35 5.85 -6.22
N ALA A 152 -12.33 5.27 -7.43
CA ALA A 152 -12.86 3.92 -7.67
C ALA A 152 -12.08 2.85 -6.89
N LEU A 153 -10.74 2.95 -6.87
CA LEU A 153 -9.90 2.10 -6.04
C LEU A 153 -10.20 2.27 -4.55
N LEU A 154 -10.42 3.51 -4.10
CA LEU A 154 -10.78 3.81 -2.72
C LEU A 154 -12.12 3.19 -2.35
N ALA A 155 -13.10 3.24 -3.24
CA ALA A 155 -14.40 2.60 -3.03
C ALA A 155 -14.28 1.07 -3.01
N MET A 156 -13.43 0.47 -3.87
CA MET A 156 -13.22 -0.99 -3.89
C MET A 156 -12.44 -1.49 -2.68
N LEU A 157 -11.34 -0.83 -2.32
CA LEU A 157 -10.44 -1.28 -1.26
C LEU A 157 -10.85 -0.76 0.13
N GLY A 158 -11.55 0.39 0.18
CA GLY A 158 -12.05 0.97 1.43
C GLY A 158 -13.32 0.31 1.98
N ALA A 159 -14.09 -0.38 1.12
CA ALA A 159 -15.30 -1.11 1.54
C ALA A 159 -15.00 -2.44 2.25
N GLU A 160 -13.77 -2.95 2.16
CA GLU A 160 -13.35 -4.17 2.86
C GLU A 160 -12.96 -3.92 4.33
N GLY A 161 -12.82 -2.65 4.75
CA GLY A 161 -12.39 -2.27 6.09
C GLY A 161 -13.43 -2.46 7.21
N GLU A 162 -14.67 -2.84 6.90
CA GLU A 162 -15.73 -3.08 7.91
C GLU A 162 -15.92 -4.56 8.27
N ARG A 163 -15.07 -5.47 7.82
CA ARG A 163 -15.23 -6.92 8.05
C ARG A 163 -14.11 -7.57 8.87
N THR A 164 -13.44 -6.85 9.71
CA THR A 164 -12.54 -7.47 10.70
C THR A 164 -13.06 -7.21 12.11
N ASP A 165 -14.24 -7.77 12.41
CA ASP A 165 -14.60 -8.18 13.76
C ASP A 165 -13.96 -9.58 13.97
N TYR A 166 -12.80 -9.62 14.61
CA TYR A 166 -12.25 -10.78 15.29
C TYR A 166 -11.70 -10.36 16.65
#